data_1dec55a929cc4c1652a28bdaf7f4d123
#
_entry.id   1dec55a929cc4c1652a28bdaf7f4d123
#
_cell.length_a   1.000
_cell.length_b   1.000
_cell.length_c   1.000
_cell.angle_alpha   90.00
_cell.angle_beta   90.00
_cell.angle_gamma   90.00
#
_symmetry.space_group_name_H-M   'P 1'
#
loop_
_entity.id
_entity.type
_entity.pdbx_description
1 polymer ?
#
loop_
_entity_poly.entity_id
_entity_poly.type
_entity_poly.pdbx_seq_one_letter_code
_entity_poly.pdbx_strand_id
1 'polypeptide(L)'
;TLHRRALRDDTMTACGRGPQARHSDSLVIYNDYMNTLFGDPTAEKEIPLVDAAAQLGVDVFCIDAGWYDSADGGWWVTVGEWLPSTNRFGAEGLAGIADRIRSRGMSLGLWLEPEVVGVGSPVAEQLPDEAFFMRHGRRVSDYGRYHLDFRSPHARRHMDKVMKRLIRGL
;
A
#
# COMPACT_ATOMS: atom_id res chain seq x y z
N THR A 1 -21.00 10.22 12.23
CA THR A 1 -20.38 10.21 10.86
C THR A 1 -21.01 11.24 9.95
N LEU A 2 -22.35 11.26 9.76
CA LEU A 2 -23.04 12.26 8.94
C LEU A 2 -22.82 13.70 9.44
N HIS A 3 -22.85 13.92 10.75
CA HIS A 3 -22.63 15.24 11.36
C HIS A 3 -21.20 15.78 11.12
N ARG A 4 -20.18 14.92 11.16
CA ARG A 4 -18.79 15.32 10.89
C ARG A 4 -18.52 15.60 9.41
N ARG A 5 -19.18 14.85 8.50
CA ARG A 5 -19.14 15.18 7.06
C ARG A 5 -19.80 16.53 6.80
N ALA A 6 -20.95 16.81 7.40
CA ALA A 6 -21.60 18.11 7.30
C ALA A 6 -20.71 19.26 7.82
N LEU A 7 -20.07 19.10 8.99
CA LEU A 7 -19.13 20.09 9.53
C LEU A 7 -17.92 20.32 8.62
N ARG A 8 -17.40 19.27 7.98
CA ARG A 8 -16.30 19.37 7.02
C ARG A 8 -16.75 20.16 5.77
N ASP A 9 -17.92 19.82 5.25
CA ASP A 9 -18.50 20.47 4.08
C ASP A 9 -18.78 21.96 4.38
N ASP A 10 -19.26 22.30 5.57
CA ASP A 10 -19.46 23.68 6.03
C ASP A 10 -18.13 24.44 6.15
N THR A 11 -17.08 23.79 6.69
CA THR A 11 -15.75 24.39 6.82
C THR A 11 -15.11 24.63 5.45
N MET A 12 -15.28 23.70 4.50
CA MET A 12 -14.79 23.84 3.13
C MET A 12 -15.49 24.98 2.39
N THR A 13 -16.80 25.14 2.59
CA THR A 13 -17.59 26.24 2.05
C THR A 13 -17.12 27.58 2.62
N ALA A 14 -16.85 27.65 3.92
CA ALA A 14 -16.33 28.86 4.59
C ALA A 14 -14.94 29.26 4.09
N CYS A 15 -14.13 28.31 3.61
CA CYS A 15 -12.84 28.57 2.97
C CYS A 15 -12.93 28.98 1.49
N GLY A 16 -14.12 29.31 0.99
CA GLY A 16 -14.34 29.76 -0.40
C GLY A 16 -14.29 28.65 -1.45
N ARG A 17 -14.29 27.39 -1.02
CA ARG A 17 -14.46 26.23 -1.89
C ARG A 17 -15.94 25.89 -1.93
N GLY A 18 -16.62 26.34 -2.97
CA GLY A 18 -18.05 26.15 -3.11
C GLY A 18 -18.49 24.69 -3.13
N PRO A 19 -19.81 24.40 -3.01
CA PRO A 19 -20.39 23.05 -2.96
C PRO A 19 -20.17 22.21 -4.22
N GLN A 20 -19.48 22.74 -5.22
CA GLN A 20 -19.08 22.05 -6.46
C GLN A 20 -17.60 21.63 -6.47
N ALA A 21 -16.82 21.89 -5.40
CA ALA A 21 -15.52 21.26 -5.25
C ALA A 21 -15.73 19.73 -5.23
N ARG A 22 -15.33 19.09 -6.31
CA ARG A 22 -15.51 17.64 -6.47
C ARG A 22 -14.85 16.93 -5.29
N HIS A 23 -15.44 15.85 -4.82
CA HIS A 23 -14.92 15.00 -3.74
C HIS A 23 -13.44 14.62 -3.91
N SER A 24 -12.91 14.68 -5.15
CA SER A 24 -11.51 14.45 -5.49
C SER A 24 -10.53 15.53 -5.00
N ASP A 25 -11.00 16.73 -4.65
CA ASP A 25 -10.11 17.86 -4.40
C ASP A 25 -9.62 17.96 -2.95
N SER A 26 -10.12 17.10 -2.04
CA SER A 26 -9.74 17.12 -0.62
C SER A 26 -9.99 15.79 0.08
N LEU A 27 -9.48 14.69 -0.47
CA LEU A 27 -9.53 13.39 0.19
C LEU A 27 -8.72 13.42 1.49
N VAL A 28 -9.30 12.92 2.58
CA VAL A 28 -8.60 12.64 3.82
C VAL A 28 -8.09 11.22 3.77
N ILE A 29 -6.77 11.06 3.75
CA ILE A 29 -6.10 9.77 3.72
C ILE A 29 -5.49 9.51 5.08
N TYR A 30 -5.80 8.37 5.68
CA TYR A 30 -5.06 7.82 6.80
C TYR A 30 -4.02 6.82 6.27
N ASN A 31 -2.79 6.92 6.76
CA ASN A 31 -1.70 5.99 6.48
C ASN A 31 -1.19 5.44 7.81
N ASP A 32 -1.03 4.13 7.90
CA ASP A 32 -0.73 3.41 9.13
C ASP A 32 0.77 3.37 9.49
N TYR A 33 1.66 3.86 8.61
CA TYR A 33 3.11 3.74 8.83
C TYR A 33 3.63 4.71 9.86
N MET A 34 3.61 6.02 9.52
CA MET A 34 4.20 7.05 10.37
C MET A 34 3.38 7.25 11.64
N ASN A 35 4.05 7.23 12.78
CA ASN A 35 3.47 7.38 14.13
C ASN A 35 2.60 6.21 14.61
N THR A 36 2.48 5.11 13.82
CA THR A 36 1.65 3.96 14.21
C THR A 36 2.41 2.63 14.08
N LEU A 37 2.44 2.01 12.90
CA LEU A 37 2.86 0.62 12.76
C LEU A 37 4.27 0.41 12.23
N PHE A 38 4.86 1.41 11.55
CA PHE A 38 6.24 1.36 11.04
C PHE A 38 6.57 0.11 10.19
N GLY A 39 5.60 -0.38 9.40
CA GLY A 39 5.78 -1.55 8.54
C GLY A 39 5.49 -2.88 9.24
N ASP A 40 4.74 -2.86 10.34
CA ASP A 40 4.27 -4.07 11.02
C ASP A 40 2.72 -4.13 11.11
N PRO A 41 2.00 -4.11 9.96
CA PRO A 41 0.56 -4.22 9.91
C PRO A 41 0.13 -5.66 10.22
N THR A 42 -0.76 -5.81 11.19
CA THR A 42 -1.40 -7.08 11.52
C THR A 42 -2.90 -6.87 11.71
N ALA A 43 -3.72 -7.91 11.53
CA ALA A 43 -5.17 -7.79 11.73
C ALA A 43 -5.52 -7.19 13.10
N GLU A 44 -4.81 -7.60 14.15
CA GLU A 44 -5.03 -7.11 15.52
C GLU A 44 -4.82 -5.59 15.64
N LYS A 45 -3.79 -5.07 14.95
CA LYS A 45 -3.47 -3.64 14.97
C LYS A 45 -4.33 -2.82 14.02
N GLU A 46 -4.61 -3.36 12.83
CA GLU A 46 -5.35 -2.67 11.78
C GLU A 46 -6.83 -2.46 12.13
N ILE A 47 -7.48 -3.48 12.69
CA ILE A 47 -8.92 -3.42 12.96
C ILE A 47 -9.30 -2.21 13.84
N PRO A 48 -8.65 -1.94 14.97
CA PRO A 48 -8.93 -0.75 15.78
C PRO A 48 -8.65 0.57 15.04
N LEU A 49 -7.60 0.61 14.22
CA LEU A 49 -7.23 1.81 13.44
C LEU A 49 -8.27 2.10 12.35
N VAL A 50 -8.75 1.07 11.64
CA VAL A 50 -9.84 1.19 10.66
C VAL A 50 -11.09 1.76 11.31
N ASP A 51 -11.48 1.26 12.49
CA ASP A 51 -12.66 1.74 13.20
C ASP A 51 -12.51 3.20 13.67
N ALA A 52 -11.34 3.57 14.15
CA ALA A 52 -11.02 4.93 14.56
C ALA A 52 -11.00 5.90 13.36
N ALA A 53 -10.35 5.52 12.26
CA ALA A 53 -10.31 6.30 11.03
C ALA A 53 -11.71 6.57 10.46
N ALA A 54 -12.57 5.56 10.47
CA ALA A 54 -13.97 5.71 10.04
C ALA A 54 -14.75 6.72 10.90
N GLN A 55 -14.52 6.72 12.22
CA GLN A 55 -15.14 7.69 13.12
C GLN A 55 -14.66 9.14 12.85
N LEU A 56 -13.43 9.30 12.38
CA LEU A 56 -12.85 10.58 12.00
C LEU A 56 -13.31 11.07 10.62
N GLY A 57 -14.00 10.24 9.83
CA GLY A 57 -14.48 10.59 8.50
C GLY A 57 -13.37 10.54 7.43
N VAL A 58 -12.41 9.63 7.60
CA VAL A 58 -11.37 9.34 6.60
C VAL A 58 -12.03 8.77 5.33
N ASP A 59 -11.53 9.17 4.18
CA ASP A 59 -12.02 8.71 2.87
C ASP A 59 -11.24 7.50 2.36
N VAL A 60 -9.93 7.46 2.62
CA VAL A 60 -9.03 6.37 2.20
C VAL A 60 -8.22 5.89 3.40
N PHE A 61 -8.29 4.61 3.69
CA PHE A 61 -7.41 3.96 4.66
C PHE A 61 -6.29 3.25 3.90
N CYS A 62 -5.05 3.72 4.05
CA CYS A 62 -3.88 3.20 3.37
C CYS A 62 -3.09 2.29 4.32
N ILE A 63 -3.01 1.00 3.97
CA ILE A 63 -2.08 0.06 4.58
C ILE A 63 -0.74 0.24 3.90
N ASP A 64 0.26 0.65 4.67
CA ASP A 64 1.61 0.96 4.20
C ASP A 64 2.49 -0.31 4.13
N ALA A 65 3.80 -0.15 4.15
CA ALA A 65 4.77 -1.24 4.02
C ALA A 65 4.51 -2.38 5.01
N GLY A 66 4.85 -3.60 4.61
CA GLY A 66 4.73 -4.79 5.45
C GLY A 66 3.51 -5.66 5.16
N TRP A 67 2.49 -5.18 4.44
CA TRP A 67 1.31 -5.98 4.11
C TRP A 67 1.63 -7.23 3.26
N TYR A 68 2.78 -7.24 2.59
CA TYR A 68 3.29 -8.30 1.71
C TYR A 68 4.38 -9.16 2.37
N ASP A 69 4.82 -8.80 3.55
CA ASP A 69 5.92 -9.47 4.22
C ASP A 69 5.47 -10.70 5.01
N SER A 70 6.32 -11.73 5.05
CA SER A 70 6.07 -12.95 5.83
C SER A 70 6.25 -12.80 7.34
N ALA A 71 6.60 -11.62 7.82
CA ALA A 71 6.94 -11.27 9.19
C ALA A 71 8.36 -11.68 9.65
N ASP A 72 8.97 -12.66 9.00
CA ASP A 72 10.28 -13.19 9.44
C ASP A 72 11.47 -12.47 8.79
N GLY A 73 11.28 -11.87 7.61
CA GLY A 73 12.35 -11.24 6.84
C GLY A 73 12.41 -9.71 6.94
N GLY A 74 11.35 -9.09 7.42
CA GLY A 74 11.18 -7.64 7.41
C GLY A 74 10.85 -7.09 6.01
N TRP A 75 9.95 -6.13 5.97
CA TRP A 75 9.38 -5.58 4.74
C TRP A 75 10.41 -4.97 3.80
N TRP A 76 11.52 -4.46 4.35
CA TRP A 76 12.52 -3.72 3.58
C TRP A 76 13.23 -4.57 2.53
N VAL A 77 13.69 -5.77 2.92
CA VAL A 77 14.48 -6.64 2.03
C VAL A 77 13.65 -7.68 1.30
N THR A 78 12.35 -7.81 1.62
CA THR A 78 11.43 -8.77 1.00
C THR A 78 10.54 -8.15 -0.07
N VAL A 79 10.57 -6.82 -0.22
CA VAL A 79 9.79 -6.07 -1.22
C VAL A 79 10.03 -6.58 -2.65
N GLY A 80 8.97 -6.60 -3.46
CA GLY A 80 9.07 -6.91 -4.90
C GLY A 80 8.05 -7.92 -5.40
N GLU A 81 7.67 -8.93 -4.64
CA GLU A 81 6.67 -9.91 -5.05
C GLU A 81 5.24 -9.38 -4.91
N TRP A 82 5.02 -8.56 -3.89
CA TRP A 82 3.74 -7.90 -3.63
C TRP A 82 2.56 -8.87 -3.47
N LEU A 83 2.82 -10.02 -2.85
CA LEU A 83 1.79 -10.95 -2.43
C LEU A 83 1.34 -10.60 -1.01
N PRO A 84 0.03 -10.58 -0.72
CA PRO A 84 -0.44 -10.39 0.65
C PRO A 84 0.17 -11.42 1.60
N SER A 85 0.57 -10.95 2.77
CA SER A 85 1.09 -11.82 3.83
C SER A 85 0.05 -12.87 4.24
N THR A 86 0.49 -14.10 4.41
CA THR A 86 -0.37 -15.23 4.81
C THR A 86 -0.53 -15.35 6.32
N ASN A 87 0.31 -14.69 7.10
CA ASN A 87 0.37 -14.84 8.56
C ASN A 87 0.05 -13.55 9.34
N ARG A 88 0.00 -12.38 8.68
CA ARG A 88 -0.26 -11.10 9.36
C ARG A 88 -1.75 -10.79 9.58
N PHE A 89 -2.61 -11.26 8.70
CA PHE A 89 -4.02 -10.82 8.64
C PHE A 89 -5.03 -11.88 9.05
N GLY A 90 -4.57 -12.96 9.70
CA GLY A 90 -5.46 -14.03 10.17
C GLY A 90 -6.08 -14.87 9.04
N ALA A 91 -7.15 -15.58 9.34
CA ALA A 91 -7.76 -16.55 8.43
C ALA A 91 -8.39 -15.89 7.17
N GLU A 92 -8.89 -14.67 7.30
CA GLU A 92 -9.53 -13.93 6.20
C GLU A 92 -8.50 -13.18 5.34
N GLY A 93 -7.25 -13.13 5.78
CA GLY A 93 -6.16 -12.48 5.08
C GLY A 93 -6.35 -10.97 4.92
N LEU A 94 -5.56 -10.37 4.02
CA LEU A 94 -5.68 -8.94 3.70
C LEU A 94 -7.05 -8.59 3.11
N ALA A 95 -7.71 -9.53 2.44
CA ALA A 95 -9.06 -9.34 1.90
C ALA A 95 -10.08 -9.04 3.01
N GLY A 96 -10.01 -9.71 4.15
CA GLY A 96 -10.88 -9.43 5.30
C GLY A 96 -10.70 -8.00 5.84
N ILE A 97 -9.47 -7.51 5.90
CA ILE A 97 -9.20 -6.11 6.27
C ILE A 97 -9.75 -5.15 5.21
N ALA A 98 -9.57 -5.47 3.92
CA ALA A 98 -10.11 -4.67 2.83
C ALA A 98 -11.65 -4.56 2.90
N ASP A 99 -12.33 -5.65 3.16
CA ASP A 99 -13.79 -5.68 3.32
C ASP A 99 -14.26 -4.89 4.55
N ARG A 100 -13.48 -4.96 5.65
CA ARG A 100 -13.78 -4.12 6.81
C ARG A 100 -13.64 -2.64 6.50
N ILE A 101 -12.58 -2.21 5.82
CA ILE A 101 -12.37 -0.82 5.39
C ILE A 101 -13.57 -0.36 4.55
N ARG A 102 -13.98 -1.15 3.56
CA ARG A 102 -15.12 -0.84 2.69
C ARG A 102 -16.45 -0.79 3.45
N SER A 103 -16.67 -1.73 4.38
CA SER A 103 -17.88 -1.76 5.21
C SER A 103 -18.02 -0.52 6.10
N ARG A 104 -16.92 0.16 6.39
CA ARG A 104 -16.88 1.43 7.10
C ARG A 104 -17.03 2.67 6.20
N GLY A 105 -17.21 2.46 4.90
CA GLY A 105 -17.43 3.53 3.92
C GLY A 105 -16.15 4.21 3.44
N MET A 106 -14.98 3.60 3.66
CA MET A 106 -13.68 4.05 3.19
C MET A 106 -13.22 3.25 1.97
N SER A 107 -12.31 3.83 1.18
CA SER A 107 -11.57 3.12 0.15
C SER A 107 -10.30 2.50 0.73
N LEU A 108 -9.89 1.33 0.22
CA LEU A 108 -8.59 0.74 0.52
C LEU A 108 -7.50 1.43 -0.30
N GLY A 109 -6.43 1.86 0.36
CA GLY A 109 -5.14 2.18 -0.24
C GLY A 109 -4.10 1.13 0.14
N LEU A 110 -3.17 0.85 -0.76
CA LEU A 110 -1.98 0.04 -0.49
C LEU A 110 -0.74 0.80 -0.90
N TRP A 111 0.24 0.83 -0.01
CA TRP A 111 1.55 1.34 -0.37
C TRP A 111 2.29 0.38 -1.31
N LEU A 112 2.92 0.93 -2.32
CA LEU A 112 3.76 0.22 -3.28
C LEU A 112 5.00 1.04 -3.59
N GLU A 113 6.13 0.36 -3.72
CA GLU A 113 7.38 0.91 -4.24
C GLU A 113 7.81 0.07 -5.46
N PRO A 114 7.21 0.34 -6.62
CA PRO A 114 7.28 -0.54 -7.78
C PRO A 114 8.67 -0.62 -8.43
N GLU A 115 9.53 0.33 -8.14
CA GLU A 115 10.86 0.45 -8.73
C GLU A 115 11.95 -0.38 -8.04
N VAL A 116 11.65 -1.02 -6.91
CA VAL A 116 12.65 -1.78 -6.15
C VAL A 116 12.26 -3.23 -5.93
N VAL A 117 13.30 -4.05 -5.80
CA VAL A 117 13.20 -5.47 -5.41
C VAL A 117 14.21 -5.72 -4.31
N GLY A 118 13.76 -6.16 -3.16
CA GLY A 118 14.62 -6.54 -2.04
C GLY A 118 15.52 -7.72 -2.38
N VAL A 119 16.76 -7.71 -1.89
CA VAL A 119 17.72 -8.81 -2.13
C VAL A 119 17.24 -10.15 -1.58
N GLY A 120 16.37 -10.13 -0.56
CA GLY A 120 15.74 -11.31 0.03
C GLY A 120 14.41 -11.71 -0.63
N SER A 121 13.96 -10.96 -1.63
CA SER A 121 12.73 -11.30 -2.36
C SER A 121 12.96 -12.41 -3.36
N PRO A 122 12.05 -13.39 -3.49
CA PRO A 122 12.13 -14.42 -4.54
C PRO A 122 12.22 -13.84 -5.96
N VAL A 123 11.68 -12.63 -6.16
CA VAL A 123 11.73 -11.92 -7.44
C VAL A 123 13.16 -11.56 -7.85
N ALA A 124 14.05 -11.33 -6.88
CA ALA A 124 15.46 -11.05 -7.16
C ALA A 124 16.16 -12.21 -7.89
N GLU A 125 15.76 -13.46 -7.63
CA GLU A 125 16.29 -14.64 -8.31
C GLU A 125 15.54 -14.97 -9.59
N GLN A 126 14.24 -14.69 -9.65
CA GLN A 126 13.38 -15.02 -10.79
C GLN A 126 13.57 -14.10 -12.00
N LEU A 127 13.93 -12.84 -11.76
CA LEU A 127 14.11 -11.88 -12.84
C LEU A 127 15.56 -11.91 -13.35
N PRO A 128 15.75 -11.87 -14.69
CA PRO A 128 17.08 -11.79 -15.28
C PRO A 128 17.74 -10.42 -15.01
N ASP A 129 19.05 -10.37 -15.15
CA ASP A 129 19.84 -9.16 -14.89
C ASP A 129 19.39 -7.95 -15.72
N GLU A 130 18.89 -8.20 -16.92
CA GLU A 130 18.34 -7.16 -17.81
C GLU A 130 17.08 -6.47 -17.29
N ALA A 131 16.47 -7.03 -16.24
CA ALA A 131 15.35 -6.39 -15.55
C ALA A 131 15.80 -5.27 -14.60
N PHE A 132 17.07 -5.20 -14.27
CA PHE A 132 17.63 -4.30 -13.27
C PHE A 132 18.59 -3.28 -13.87
N PHE A 133 18.77 -2.15 -13.19
CA PHE A 133 19.87 -1.26 -13.51
C PHE A 133 21.20 -1.96 -13.24
N MET A 134 22.07 -1.95 -14.24
CA MET A 134 23.39 -2.59 -14.18
C MET A 134 24.51 -1.55 -14.16
N ARG A 135 25.53 -1.78 -13.35
CA ARG A 135 26.76 -1.00 -13.33
C ARG A 135 27.98 -1.93 -13.17
N HIS A 136 28.92 -1.83 -14.05
CA HIS A 136 30.14 -2.68 -14.06
C HIS A 136 29.84 -4.18 -13.99
N GLY A 137 28.82 -4.65 -14.74
CA GLY A 137 28.39 -6.07 -14.76
C GLY A 137 27.69 -6.58 -13.51
N ARG A 138 27.25 -5.69 -12.63
CA ARG A 138 26.50 -6.03 -11.40
C ARG A 138 25.21 -5.22 -11.32
N ARG A 139 24.19 -5.80 -10.68
CA ARG A 139 22.96 -5.07 -10.36
C ARG A 139 23.25 -3.92 -9.43
N VAL A 140 22.71 -2.75 -9.73
CA VAL A 140 22.77 -1.61 -8.82
C VAL A 140 21.94 -1.95 -7.59
N SER A 141 22.57 -1.85 -6.42
CA SER A 141 21.89 -2.08 -5.15
C SER A 141 22.09 -0.88 -4.23
N ASP A 142 21.04 -0.57 -3.48
CA ASP A 142 21.05 0.47 -2.47
C ASP A 142 20.33 -0.07 -1.22
N TYR A 143 21.01 -0.03 -0.08
CA TYR A 143 20.51 -0.54 1.21
C TYR A 143 19.83 -1.92 1.16
N GLY A 144 20.38 -2.87 0.39
CA GLY A 144 19.83 -4.24 0.25
C GLY A 144 18.65 -4.36 -0.71
N ARG A 145 18.49 -3.42 -1.64
CA ARG A 145 17.43 -3.41 -2.66
C ARG A 145 18.02 -3.16 -4.04
N TYR A 146 17.56 -3.91 -5.03
CA TYR A 146 17.89 -3.71 -6.45
C TYR A 146 16.88 -2.77 -7.09
N HIS A 147 17.33 -1.99 -8.08
CA HIS A 147 16.45 -1.08 -8.82
C HIS A 147 16.04 -1.69 -10.15
N LEU A 148 14.74 -1.76 -10.41
CA LEU A 148 14.19 -2.22 -11.68
C LEU A 148 14.40 -1.17 -12.78
N ASP A 149 14.79 -1.64 -13.95
CA ASP A 149 14.88 -0.83 -15.15
C ASP A 149 13.60 -0.99 -16.00
N PHE A 150 12.70 -0.04 -15.91
CA PHE A 150 11.44 -0.08 -16.67
C PHE A 150 11.61 0.11 -18.19
N ARG A 151 12.82 0.32 -18.69
CA ARG A 151 13.10 0.17 -20.13
C ARG A 151 13.08 -1.31 -20.51
N SER A 152 13.38 -2.20 -19.57
CA SER A 152 13.34 -3.65 -19.77
C SER A 152 11.89 -4.16 -19.85
N PRO A 153 11.56 -5.01 -20.85
CA PRO A 153 10.26 -5.66 -20.90
C PRO A 153 10.04 -6.66 -19.75
N HIS A 154 11.09 -7.15 -19.11
CA HIS A 154 11.01 -8.05 -17.96
C HIS A 154 10.47 -7.31 -16.73
N ALA A 155 11.02 -6.14 -16.41
CA ALA A 155 10.55 -5.30 -15.32
C ALA A 155 9.09 -4.87 -15.52
N ARG A 156 8.74 -4.41 -16.75
CA ARG A 156 7.36 -4.02 -17.06
C ARG A 156 6.37 -5.18 -16.90
N ARG A 157 6.67 -6.36 -17.46
CA ARG A 157 5.79 -7.54 -17.34
C ARG A 157 5.60 -7.97 -15.89
N HIS A 158 6.65 -7.88 -15.07
CA HIS A 158 6.56 -8.18 -13.65
C HIS A 158 5.55 -7.24 -12.97
N MET A 159 5.71 -5.93 -13.13
CA MET A 159 4.81 -4.96 -12.50
C MET A 159 3.39 -5.00 -13.07
N ASP A 160 3.21 -5.24 -14.38
CA ASP A 160 1.89 -5.46 -14.97
C ASP A 160 1.17 -6.65 -14.31
N LYS A 161 1.89 -7.74 -14.03
CA LYS A 161 1.36 -8.91 -13.34
C LYS A 161 0.96 -8.57 -11.89
N VAL A 162 1.80 -7.82 -11.19
CA VAL A 162 1.53 -7.35 -9.82
C VAL A 162 0.27 -6.49 -9.80
N MET A 163 0.21 -5.44 -10.62
CA MET A 163 -0.92 -4.50 -10.66
C MET A 163 -2.23 -5.19 -11.02
N LYS A 164 -2.21 -6.07 -12.04
CA LYS A 164 -3.40 -6.85 -12.41
C LYS A 164 -3.90 -7.74 -11.29
N ARG A 165 -2.99 -8.34 -10.51
CA ARG A 165 -3.35 -9.19 -9.36
C ARG A 165 -3.99 -8.37 -8.25
N LEU A 166 -3.39 -7.24 -7.87
CA LEU A 166 -3.90 -6.38 -6.80
C LEU A 166 -5.27 -5.78 -7.14
N ILE A 167 -5.45 -5.32 -8.38
CA ILE A 167 -6.73 -4.75 -8.83
C ILE A 167 -7.87 -5.78 -8.84
N ARG A 168 -7.56 -7.05 -9.09
CA ARG A 168 -8.57 -8.12 -9.21
C ARG A 168 -8.77 -8.92 -7.94
N GLY A 169 -7.80 -8.93 -7.05
CA GLY A 169 -7.77 -9.81 -5.87
C GLY A 169 -8.12 -9.13 -4.56
N LEU A 170 -8.27 -7.82 -4.57
CA LEU A 170 -8.67 -6.98 -3.44
C LEU A 170 -9.79 -6.02 -3.88
#